data_ecdc244cbb1965d5a657ba52ae39f251
#
_entry.id   ecdc244cbb1965d5a657ba52ae39f251
#
_cell.length_a   1.000
_cell.length_b   1.000
_cell.length_c   1.000
_cell.angle_alpha   90.00
_cell.angle_beta   90.00
_cell.angle_gamma   90.00
#
_symmetry.space_group_name_H-M   'P 1'
#
loop_
_entity.id
_entity.type
_entity.pdbx_description
1 polymer ?
#
loop_
_entity_poly.entity_id
_entity_poly.type
_entity_poly.pdbx_seq_one_letter_code
_entity_poly.pdbx_strand_id
1 'polypeptide(L)'
;MVVRAIRSIPSGEEISENYGPIFATSPEAERKRKLRLQYWFDCNCEACAAHWPVLEEIDPTILRSFKYLCNSEFIRDTKCLHFFFVSFFRFKCESGRKCGNVLPVKTDTNEFMIRCPKCGKDMNIFKGLKALQDTDAIFKTASRKLEEGKHQEALKFYLEILKLLDENLALPIRDYHFCQQGVRTIG
;
A
#
# COMPACT_ATOMS: atom_id res chain seq x y z
N MET A 1 12.50 7.56 24.35
CA MET A 1 11.75 7.00 23.22
C MET A 1 10.93 8.13 22.62
N VAL A 2 10.99 8.36 21.31
CA VAL A 2 10.20 9.39 20.63
C VAL A 2 9.17 8.65 19.74
N VAL A 3 7.90 9.00 19.88
CA VAL A 3 6.80 8.49 19.05
C VAL A 3 6.39 9.58 18.07
N ARG A 4 6.36 9.26 16.78
CA ARG A 4 5.97 10.21 15.72
C ARG A 4 4.84 9.66 14.90
N ALA A 5 3.85 10.49 14.59
CA ALA A 5 2.81 10.17 13.64
C ALA A 5 3.39 10.26 12.21
N ILE A 6 3.15 9.22 11.40
CA ILE A 6 3.55 9.18 9.97
C ILE A 6 2.41 9.63 9.04
N ARG A 7 1.26 9.97 9.59
CA ARG A 7 0.09 10.54 8.90
C ARG A 7 -0.71 11.41 9.84
N SER A 8 -1.63 12.19 9.30
CA SER A 8 -2.61 12.90 10.13
C SER A 8 -3.52 11.90 10.85
N ILE A 9 -3.69 12.11 12.16
CA ILE A 9 -4.59 11.33 13.01
C ILE A 9 -5.76 12.26 13.36
N PRO A 10 -6.99 11.97 12.88
CA PRO A 10 -8.16 12.75 13.24
C PRO A 10 -8.47 12.68 14.72
N SER A 11 -9.14 13.73 15.24
CA SER A 11 -9.66 13.68 16.60
C SER A 11 -10.65 12.53 16.77
N GLY A 12 -10.48 11.72 17.82
CA GLY A 12 -11.29 10.54 18.12
C GLY A 12 -10.85 9.26 17.41
N GLU A 13 -9.80 9.31 16.58
CA GLU A 13 -9.21 8.08 16.02
C GLU A 13 -8.40 7.36 17.09
N GLU A 14 -8.59 6.04 17.19
CA GLU A 14 -7.85 5.18 18.11
C GLU A 14 -6.38 5.07 17.70
N ILE A 15 -5.49 5.20 18.68
CA ILE A 15 -4.06 4.98 18.51
C ILE A 15 -3.72 3.59 19.04
N SER A 16 -3.44 2.67 18.13
CA SER A 16 -3.08 1.29 18.46
C SER A 16 -1.58 1.15 18.68
N GLU A 17 -1.20 0.29 19.61
CA GLU A 17 0.20 -0.10 19.86
C GLU A 17 0.48 -1.49 19.31
N ASN A 18 1.71 -1.72 18.85
CA ASN A 18 2.17 -3.02 18.39
C ASN A 18 2.81 -3.83 19.53
N TYR A 19 2.25 -5.00 19.81
CA TYR A 19 2.73 -5.92 20.85
C TYR A 19 3.81 -6.91 20.35
N GLY A 20 4.54 -6.58 19.32
CA GLY A 20 5.73 -7.31 18.86
C GLY A 20 5.63 -7.89 17.45
N PRO A 21 4.84 -8.95 17.18
CA PRO A 21 4.83 -9.54 15.85
C PRO A 21 4.08 -8.65 14.85
N ILE A 22 4.69 -8.45 13.68
CA ILE A 22 4.12 -7.66 12.58
C ILE A 22 3.81 -8.57 11.38
N PHE A 23 2.80 -8.20 10.59
CA PHE A 23 2.40 -9.01 9.42
C PHE A 23 3.52 -9.09 8.37
N ALA A 24 4.38 -8.08 8.28
CA ALA A 24 5.46 -8.05 7.30
C ALA A 24 6.46 -9.21 7.44
N THR A 25 6.65 -9.74 8.65
CA THR A 25 7.65 -10.76 8.95
C THR A 25 7.07 -12.07 9.51
N SER A 26 5.80 -12.10 9.91
CA SER A 26 5.20 -13.27 10.54
C SER A 26 3.81 -13.54 10.00
N PRO A 27 3.51 -14.79 9.60
CA PRO A 27 2.18 -15.22 9.17
C PRO A 27 1.10 -14.95 10.23
N GLU A 28 -0.14 -14.77 9.78
CA GLU A 28 -1.27 -14.45 10.68
C GLU A 28 -1.44 -15.45 11.81
N ALA A 29 -1.39 -16.75 11.50
CA ALA A 29 -1.57 -17.81 12.49
C ALA A 29 -0.51 -17.73 13.60
N GLU A 30 0.73 -17.46 13.25
CA GLU A 30 1.83 -17.32 14.20
C GLU A 30 1.66 -16.06 15.06
N ARG A 31 1.30 -14.92 14.45
CA ARG A 31 1.02 -13.67 15.18
C ARG A 31 -0.09 -13.85 16.20
N LYS A 32 -1.23 -14.43 15.79
CA LYS A 32 -2.37 -14.70 16.67
C LYS A 32 -1.99 -15.64 17.80
N ARG A 33 -1.28 -16.74 17.48
CA ARG A 33 -0.80 -17.69 18.50
C ARG A 33 0.09 -17.02 19.53
N LYS A 34 1.07 -16.21 19.09
CA LYS A 34 2.01 -15.51 19.97
C LYS A 34 1.30 -14.49 20.87
N LEU A 35 0.40 -13.69 20.31
CA LEU A 35 -0.34 -12.68 21.05
C LEU A 35 -1.28 -13.32 22.09
N ARG A 36 -1.96 -14.42 21.73
CA ARG A 36 -2.82 -15.17 22.66
C ARG A 36 -2.03 -15.78 23.82
N LEU A 37 -0.86 -16.35 23.55
CA LEU A 37 -0.03 -16.99 24.58
C LEU A 37 0.63 -15.97 25.52
N GLN A 38 1.06 -14.83 25.00
CA GLN A 38 1.82 -13.84 25.79
C GLN A 38 0.94 -12.75 26.41
N TYR A 39 -0.15 -12.37 25.74
CA TYR A 39 -0.96 -11.20 26.11
C TYR A 39 -2.44 -11.51 26.21
N TRP A 40 -2.87 -12.78 25.98
CA TRP A 40 -4.22 -13.28 26.16
C TRP A 40 -5.31 -12.56 25.37
N PHE A 41 -4.98 -12.03 24.19
CA PHE A 41 -5.97 -11.44 23.29
C PHE A 41 -5.81 -11.94 21.85
N ASP A 42 -6.91 -11.83 21.09
CA ASP A 42 -6.92 -12.07 19.66
C ASP A 42 -6.83 -10.73 18.91
N CYS A 43 -5.82 -10.58 18.06
CA CYS A 43 -5.62 -9.38 17.30
C CYS A 43 -6.65 -9.24 16.19
N ASN A 44 -7.30 -8.08 16.15
CA ASN A 44 -8.25 -7.69 15.10
C ASN A 44 -7.79 -6.44 14.33
N CYS A 45 -6.48 -6.21 14.23
CA CYS A 45 -5.96 -5.13 13.40
C CYS A 45 -6.30 -5.36 11.92
N GLU A 46 -6.16 -4.33 11.10
CA GLU A 46 -6.48 -4.38 9.67
C GLU A 46 -5.80 -5.57 8.95
N ALA A 47 -4.53 -5.84 9.26
CA ALA A 47 -3.79 -6.95 8.68
C ALA A 47 -4.36 -8.33 9.07
N CYS A 48 -4.87 -8.49 10.30
CA CYS A 48 -5.47 -9.72 10.75
C CYS A 48 -6.92 -9.89 10.28
N ALA A 49 -7.68 -8.80 10.22
CA ALA A 49 -9.06 -8.79 9.74
C ALA A 49 -9.16 -9.04 8.23
N ALA A 50 -8.19 -8.55 7.46
CA ALA A 50 -8.13 -8.68 6.01
C ALA A 50 -7.19 -9.81 5.52
N HIS A 51 -6.67 -10.64 6.44
CA HIS A 51 -5.79 -11.77 6.13
C HIS A 51 -4.58 -11.40 5.24
N TRP A 52 -3.88 -10.33 5.59
CA TRP A 52 -2.74 -9.88 4.80
C TRP A 52 -1.63 -10.93 4.79
N PRO A 53 -1.04 -11.22 3.61
CA PRO A 53 0.10 -12.10 3.49
C PRO A 53 1.35 -11.46 4.11
N VAL A 54 2.41 -12.23 4.34
CA VAL A 54 3.71 -11.68 4.72
C VAL A 54 4.28 -10.84 3.57
N LEU A 55 5.18 -9.90 3.91
CA LEU A 55 5.71 -8.95 2.94
C LEU A 55 6.41 -9.60 1.73
N GLU A 56 7.04 -10.76 1.95
CA GLU A 56 7.72 -11.53 0.90
C GLU A 56 6.74 -12.14 -0.12
N GLU A 57 5.53 -12.45 0.31
CA GLU A 57 4.47 -12.99 -0.55
C GLU A 57 3.74 -11.90 -1.36
N ILE A 58 3.92 -10.63 -0.99
CA ILE A 58 3.40 -9.51 -1.78
C ILE A 58 4.31 -9.32 -2.99
N ASP A 59 3.82 -9.68 -4.16
CA ASP A 59 4.60 -9.71 -5.41
C ASP A 59 5.21 -8.33 -5.76
N PRO A 60 6.54 -8.24 -5.86
CA PRO A 60 7.24 -7.01 -6.27
C PRO A 60 7.18 -6.77 -7.78
N THR A 61 6.87 -7.81 -8.56
CA THR A 61 6.93 -7.81 -10.03
C THR A 61 5.88 -6.89 -10.65
N ILE A 62 4.86 -6.57 -9.90
CA ILE A 62 3.72 -5.79 -10.35
C ILE A 62 4.14 -4.40 -10.86
N LEU A 63 5.01 -3.69 -10.14
CA LEU A 63 5.50 -2.37 -10.57
C LEU A 63 6.49 -2.45 -11.74
N ARG A 64 7.33 -3.48 -11.78
CA ARG A 64 8.30 -3.67 -12.88
C ARG A 64 7.61 -3.99 -14.19
N SER A 65 6.58 -4.83 -14.16
CA SER A 65 5.82 -5.19 -15.36
C SER A 65 5.03 -4.00 -15.92
N PHE A 66 4.58 -3.07 -15.06
CA PHE A 66 3.89 -1.86 -15.51
C PHE A 66 4.78 -0.93 -16.33
N LYS A 67 6.09 -0.84 -16.01
CA LYS A 67 7.07 -0.10 -16.82
C LYS A 67 7.20 -0.65 -18.24
N TYR A 68 7.12 -1.97 -18.40
CA TYR A 68 7.18 -2.61 -19.73
C TYR A 68 5.89 -2.40 -20.53
N LEU A 69 4.73 -2.36 -19.89
CA LEU A 69 3.46 -2.14 -20.57
C LEU A 69 3.29 -0.70 -21.08
N CYS A 70 3.77 0.31 -20.35
CA CYS A 70 3.69 1.70 -20.80
C CYS A 70 4.71 2.07 -21.90
N ASN A 71 5.81 1.32 -22.04
CA ASN A 71 6.90 1.63 -22.97
C ASN A 71 6.97 0.71 -24.21
N SER A 72 6.13 -0.30 -24.32
CA SER A 72 6.17 -1.22 -25.46
C SER A 72 4.91 -1.12 -26.31
N GLU A 73 5.12 -1.03 -27.63
CA GLU A 73 4.07 -1.21 -28.67
C GLU A 73 3.37 -2.59 -28.62
N PHE A 74 3.56 -3.35 -27.56
CA PHE A 74 3.19 -4.75 -27.37
C PHE A 74 1.79 -4.94 -26.76
N ILE A 75 0.88 -3.98 -26.96
CA ILE A 75 -0.51 -4.05 -26.43
C ILE A 75 -1.36 -5.11 -27.17
N ARG A 76 -0.86 -5.78 -28.21
CA ARG A 76 -1.69 -6.65 -29.07
C ARG A 76 -1.94 -8.07 -28.58
N ASP A 77 -1.19 -8.61 -27.60
CA ASP A 77 -1.31 -10.02 -27.19
C ASP A 77 -1.47 -10.28 -25.68
N THR A 78 -2.08 -9.37 -24.97
CA THR A 78 -2.01 -9.29 -23.49
C THR A 78 -3.14 -9.97 -22.72
N LYS A 79 -3.84 -10.96 -23.26
CA LYS A 79 -4.90 -11.66 -22.49
C LYS A 79 -4.38 -12.42 -21.24
N CYS A 80 -3.16 -12.94 -21.25
CA CYS A 80 -2.60 -13.70 -20.13
C CYS A 80 -1.95 -12.84 -19.05
N LEU A 81 -1.25 -11.76 -19.42
CA LEU A 81 -0.58 -10.86 -18.46
C LEU A 81 -1.56 -9.94 -17.73
N HIS A 82 -2.62 -9.53 -18.41
CA HIS A 82 -3.64 -8.65 -17.84
C HIS A 82 -4.40 -9.33 -16.69
N PHE A 83 -4.65 -10.63 -16.77
CA PHE A 83 -5.42 -11.38 -15.77
C PHE A 83 -4.68 -11.50 -14.42
N PHE A 84 -3.37 -11.72 -14.43
CA PHE A 84 -2.58 -11.86 -13.20
C PHE A 84 -2.31 -10.53 -12.50
N PHE A 85 -2.28 -9.44 -13.27
CA PHE A 85 -1.76 -8.15 -12.86
C PHE A 85 -2.70 -7.31 -12.00
N VAL A 86 -3.97 -7.37 -12.30
CA VAL A 86 -4.97 -6.44 -11.77
C VAL A 86 -5.69 -7.00 -10.54
N SER A 87 -5.57 -8.29 -10.27
CA SER A 87 -6.28 -8.95 -9.15
C SER A 87 -5.79 -8.54 -7.76
N PHE A 88 -4.58 -7.97 -7.65
CA PHE A 88 -3.97 -7.63 -6.36
C PHE A 88 -4.13 -6.18 -5.93
N PHE A 89 -4.41 -5.25 -6.87
CA PHE A 89 -4.60 -3.86 -6.51
C PHE A 89 -6.02 -3.58 -6.06
N ARG A 90 -6.12 -2.92 -4.93
CA ARG A 90 -7.37 -2.38 -4.41
C ARG A 90 -7.27 -0.87 -4.39
N PHE A 91 -8.19 -0.19 -5.05
CA PHE A 91 -8.24 1.27 -5.06
C PHE A 91 -9.18 1.78 -3.98
N LYS A 92 -8.79 2.85 -3.30
CA LYS A 92 -9.71 3.56 -2.42
C LYS A 92 -10.67 4.40 -3.25
N CYS A 93 -11.95 4.43 -2.86
CA CYS A 93 -12.91 5.31 -3.50
C CYS A 93 -12.46 6.77 -3.38
N GLU A 94 -12.49 7.52 -4.48
CA GLU A 94 -12.09 8.93 -4.52
C GLU A 94 -12.92 9.86 -3.61
N SER A 95 -14.08 9.40 -3.14
CA SER A 95 -14.82 10.10 -2.07
C SER A 95 -14.11 10.05 -0.73
N GLY A 96 -12.93 9.43 -0.67
CA GLY A 96 -12.05 9.37 0.48
C GLY A 96 -12.72 8.78 1.72
N ARG A 97 -12.41 9.35 2.88
CA ARG A 97 -12.93 8.90 4.17
C ARG A 97 -14.46 8.91 4.28
N LYS A 98 -15.16 9.76 3.50
CA LYS A 98 -16.64 9.81 3.49
C LYS A 98 -17.25 8.52 2.97
N CYS A 99 -16.62 7.88 1.99
CA CYS A 99 -17.09 6.61 1.45
C CYS A 99 -16.39 5.42 2.10
N GLY A 100 -15.08 5.45 2.22
CA GLY A 100 -14.22 4.40 2.80
C GLY A 100 -14.27 3.07 2.06
N ASN A 101 -14.90 3.00 0.86
CA ASN A 101 -15.01 1.76 0.12
C ASN A 101 -13.73 1.43 -0.63
N VAL A 102 -13.40 0.15 -0.68
CA VAL A 102 -12.25 -0.40 -1.41
C VAL A 102 -12.78 -1.13 -2.64
N LEU A 103 -12.24 -0.78 -3.79
CA LEU A 103 -12.70 -1.27 -5.08
C LEU A 103 -11.68 -2.26 -5.65
N PRO A 104 -12.08 -3.52 -5.85
CA PRO A 104 -11.26 -4.46 -6.62
C PRO A 104 -11.26 -4.03 -8.08
N VAL A 105 -10.12 -4.13 -8.73
CA VAL A 105 -10.05 -3.94 -10.18
C VAL A 105 -10.54 -5.22 -10.85
N LYS A 106 -11.56 -5.10 -11.69
CA LYS A 106 -12.03 -6.20 -12.53
C LYS A 106 -11.14 -6.25 -13.78
N THR A 107 -10.52 -7.41 -14.00
CA THR A 107 -9.56 -7.62 -15.09
C THR A 107 -10.20 -8.02 -16.42
N ASP A 108 -11.43 -8.46 -16.35
CA ASP A 108 -12.18 -9.04 -17.47
C ASP A 108 -12.94 -8.01 -18.33
N THR A 109 -12.90 -6.75 -17.92
CA THR A 109 -13.49 -5.65 -18.66
C THR A 109 -12.41 -4.67 -19.11
N ASN A 110 -12.47 -4.23 -20.37
CA ASN A 110 -11.65 -3.12 -20.88
C ASN A 110 -12.09 -1.76 -20.31
N GLU A 111 -12.78 -1.77 -19.17
CA GLU A 111 -13.32 -0.58 -18.54
C GLU A 111 -12.27 0.01 -17.59
N PHE A 112 -11.76 1.17 -17.95
CA PHE A 112 -10.85 1.96 -17.12
C PHE A 112 -11.58 2.82 -16.07
N MET A 113 -12.90 2.81 -16.10
CA MET A 113 -13.77 3.49 -15.14
C MET A 113 -14.44 2.46 -14.24
N ILE A 114 -14.34 2.64 -12.93
CA ILE A 114 -14.97 1.78 -11.93
C ILE A 114 -15.99 2.61 -11.16
N ARG A 115 -17.23 2.16 -11.14
CA ARG A 115 -18.28 2.79 -10.33
C ARG A 115 -18.27 2.23 -8.92
N CYS A 116 -18.16 3.12 -7.93
CA CYS A 116 -18.24 2.73 -6.54
C CYS A 116 -19.66 2.26 -6.18
N PRO A 117 -19.86 1.01 -5.74
CA PRO A 117 -21.19 0.51 -5.42
C PRO A 117 -21.80 1.17 -4.17
N LYS A 118 -20.96 1.78 -3.31
CA LYS A 118 -21.40 2.40 -2.06
C LYS A 118 -21.87 3.86 -2.25
N CYS A 119 -21.17 4.65 -3.05
CA CYS A 119 -21.49 6.08 -3.21
C CYS A 119 -21.83 6.49 -4.64
N GLY A 120 -21.78 5.56 -5.60
CA GLY A 120 -22.11 5.80 -7.00
C GLY A 120 -21.10 6.62 -7.80
N LYS A 121 -19.98 7.04 -7.19
CA LYS A 121 -18.95 7.83 -7.87
C LYS A 121 -18.19 6.98 -8.86
N ASP A 122 -18.00 7.49 -10.06
CA ASP A 122 -17.15 6.90 -11.08
C ASP A 122 -15.69 7.31 -10.83
N MET A 123 -14.78 6.33 -10.93
CA MET A 123 -13.35 6.50 -10.67
C MET A 123 -12.54 6.00 -11.86
N ASN A 124 -11.49 6.74 -12.18
CA ASN A 124 -10.52 6.32 -13.18
C ASN A 124 -9.34 5.59 -12.53
N ILE A 125 -9.12 4.32 -12.91
CA ILE A 125 -8.02 3.51 -12.38
C ILE A 125 -6.63 4.09 -12.68
N PHE A 126 -6.48 4.85 -13.77
CA PHE A 126 -5.20 5.46 -14.14
C PHE A 126 -4.66 6.41 -13.09
N LYS A 127 -5.51 7.02 -12.28
CA LYS A 127 -5.06 7.89 -11.19
C LYS A 127 -4.26 7.11 -10.13
N GLY A 128 -4.78 5.95 -9.70
CA GLY A 128 -4.08 5.08 -8.77
C GLY A 128 -2.81 4.47 -9.37
N LEU A 129 -2.86 4.09 -10.65
CA LEU A 129 -1.70 3.56 -11.37
C LEU A 129 -0.60 4.63 -11.55
N LYS A 130 -0.99 5.87 -11.83
CA LYS A 130 -0.05 6.99 -11.89
C LYS A 130 0.59 7.24 -10.53
N ALA A 131 -0.17 7.19 -9.45
CA ALA A 131 0.38 7.34 -8.10
C ALA A 131 1.48 6.29 -7.82
N LEU A 132 1.28 5.03 -8.23
CA LEU A 132 2.32 3.99 -8.13
C LEU A 132 3.56 4.30 -8.96
N GLN A 133 3.38 4.81 -10.18
CA GLN A 133 4.48 5.16 -11.06
C GLN A 133 5.28 6.35 -10.49
N ASP A 134 4.59 7.36 -9.98
CA ASP A 134 5.21 8.55 -9.40
C ASP A 134 6.02 8.18 -8.14
N THR A 135 5.53 7.23 -7.32
CA THR A 135 6.23 6.79 -6.10
C THR A 135 7.56 6.10 -6.39
N ASP A 136 7.74 5.39 -7.50
CA ASP A 136 9.02 4.75 -7.85
C ASP A 136 10.14 5.78 -8.06
N ALA A 137 9.84 6.89 -8.71
CA ALA A 137 10.81 7.97 -8.92
C ALA A 137 11.18 8.68 -7.60
N ILE A 138 10.15 8.95 -6.78
CA ILE A 138 10.33 9.60 -5.47
C ILE A 138 11.14 8.66 -4.55
N PHE A 139 10.84 7.34 -4.54
CA PHE A 139 11.55 6.35 -3.72
C PHE A 139 13.04 6.29 -4.05
N LYS A 140 13.41 6.27 -5.32
CA LYS A 140 14.82 6.32 -5.75
C LYS A 140 15.53 7.58 -5.24
N THR A 141 14.81 8.70 -5.27
CA THR A 141 15.34 9.97 -4.76
C THR A 141 15.50 9.92 -3.24
N ALA A 142 14.53 9.39 -2.52
CA ALA A 142 14.57 9.21 -1.07
C ALA A 142 15.74 8.32 -0.63
N SER A 143 15.92 7.17 -1.29
CA SER A 143 17.01 6.23 -1.01
C SER A 143 18.38 6.87 -1.24
N ARG A 144 18.57 7.58 -2.36
CA ARG A 144 19.81 8.29 -2.61
C ARG A 144 20.09 9.36 -1.56
N LYS A 145 19.07 10.12 -1.12
CA LYS A 145 19.21 11.13 -0.06
C LYS A 145 19.61 10.50 1.28
N LEU A 146 19.07 9.32 1.56
CA LEU A 146 19.44 8.56 2.76
C LEU A 146 20.91 8.12 2.71
N GLU A 147 21.38 7.59 1.57
CA GLU A 147 22.78 7.21 1.33
C GLU A 147 23.73 8.40 1.43
N GLU A 148 23.30 9.59 0.98
CA GLU A 148 24.05 10.85 1.12
C GLU A 148 24.06 11.39 2.57
N GLY A 149 23.43 10.72 3.54
CA GLY A 149 23.29 11.19 4.92
C GLY A 149 22.32 12.34 5.12
N LYS A 150 21.54 12.71 4.09
CA LYS A 150 20.56 13.81 4.14
C LYS A 150 19.22 13.31 4.69
N HIS A 151 19.22 12.89 5.94
CA HIS A 151 18.10 12.21 6.61
C HIS A 151 16.79 12.99 6.55
N GLN A 152 16.84 14.31 6.79
CA GLN A 152 15.62 15.14 6.80
C GLN A 152 15.00 15.32 5.41
N GLU A 153 15.82 15.34 4.35
CA GLU A 153 15.34 15.38 2.97
C GLU A 153 14.73 14.02 2.59
N ALA A 154 15.41 12.92 2.91
CA ALA A 154 14.91 11.57 2.67
C ALA A 154 13.55 11.33 3.37
N LEU A 155 13.43 11.78 4.63
CA LEU A 155 12.19 11.68 5.39
C LEU A 155 11.01 12.36 4.69
N LYS A 156 11.20 13.56 4.14
CA LYS A 156 10.15 14.28 3.41
C LYS A 156 9.65 13.46 2.22
N PHE A 157 10.55 12.87 1.44
CA PHE A 157 10.19 12.03 0.30
C PHE A 157 9.47 10.75 0.72
N TYR A 158 9.91 10.07 1.78
CA TYR A 158 9.19 8.89 2.27
C TYR A 158 7.78 9.23 2.76
N LEU A 159 7.60 10.34 3.46
CA LEU A 159 6.27 10.79 3.89
C LEU A 159 5.37 11.18 2.72
N GLU A 160 5.93 11.77 1.66
CA GLU A 160 5.21 12.07 0.42
C GLU A 160 4.71 10.79 -0.26
N ILE A 161 5.56 9.76 -0.37
CA ILE A 161 5.18 8.45 -0.91
C ILE A 161 4.04 7.84 -0.08
N LEU A 162 4.18 7.79 1.25
CA LEU A 162 3.16 7.24 2.13
C LEU A 162 1.81 7.94 1.93
N LYS A 163 1.83 9.27 1.78
CA LYS A 163 0.63 10.06 1.51
C LYS A 163 0.00 9.71 0.16
N LEU A 164 0.80 9.66 -0.92
CA LEU A 164 0.31 9.32 -2.26
C LEU A 164 -0.32 7.93 -2.30
N LEU A 165 0.32 6.94 -1.68
CA LEU A 165 -0.19 5.57 -1.62
C LEU A 165 -1.46 5.50 -0.76
N ASP A 166 -1.46 6.15 0.40
CA ASP A 166 -2.62 6.14 1.32
C ASP A 166 -3.86 6.82 0.74
N GLU A 167 -3.69 7.87 -0.06
CA GLU A 167 -4.79 8.56 -0.72
C GLU A 167 -5.44 7.75 -1.86
N ASN A 168 -4.68 6.90 -2.55
CA ASN A 168 -5.13 6.27 -3.79
C ASN A 168 -5.36 4.76 -3.69
N LEU A 169 -4.61 4.08 -2.83
CA LEU A 169 -4.55 2.61 -2.79
C LEU A 169 -4.91 2.07 -1.42
N ALA A 170 -5.45 0.85 -1.40
CA ALA A 170 -5.70 0.12 -0.16
C ALA A 170 -4.56 -0.86 0.12
N LEU A 171 -4.18 -0.94 1.39
CA LEU A 171 -3.15 -1.87 1.86
C LEU A 171 -3.62 -3.35 1.74
N PRO A 172 -2.69 -4.31 1.67
CA PRO A 172 -1.26 -4.16 1.81
C PRO A 172 -0.56 -3.79 0.49
N ILE A 173 0.45 -2.94 0.54
CA ILE A 173 1.30 -2.56 -0.59
C ILE A 173 2.75 -2.65 -0.13
N ARG A 174 3.59 -3.37 -0.86
CA ARG A 174 4.99 -3.60 -0.48
C ARG A 174 5.76 -2.29 -0.30
N ASP A 175 5.65 -1.37 -1.25
CA ASP A 175 6.37 -0.09 -1.23
C ASP A 175 5.97 0.78 -0.04
N TYR A 176 4.70 0.72 0.38
CA TYR A 176 4.23 1.41 1.58
C TYR A 176 5.01 0.96 2.83
N HIS A 177 5.20 -0.34 2.98
CA HIS A 177 5.92 -0.89 4.13
C HIS A 177 7.42 -0.62 4.08
N PHE A 178 8.04 -0.62 2.90
CA PHE A 178 9.43 -0.18 2.75
C PHE A 178 9.60 1.30 3.11
N CYS A 179 8.68 2.16 2.71
CA CYS A 179 8.72 3.57 3.10
C CYS A 179 8.55 3.74 4.62
N GLN A 180 7.68 2.95 5.26
CA GLN A 180 7.57 2.95 6.73
C GLN A 180 8.87 2.54 7.40
N GLN A 181 9.58 1.54 6.86
CA GLN A 181 10.89 1.15 7.38
C GLN A 181 11.92 2.28 7.20
N GLY A 182 11.96 2.94 6.03
CA GLY A 182 12.81 4.10 5.79
C GLY A 182 12.57 5.22 6.79
N VAL A 183 11.32 5.54 7.09
CA VAL A 183 10.97 6.53 8.12
C VAL A 183 11.48 6.13 9.50
N ARG A 184 11.38 4.85 9.88
CA ARG A 184 11.88 4.35 11.16
C ARG A 184 13.41 4.41 11.27
N THR A 185 14.12 4.19 10.18
CA THR A 185 15.59 4.24 10.14
C THR A 185 16.13 5.66 10.35
N ILE A 186 15.36 6.67 9.96
CA ILE A 186 15.73 8.09 10.05
C ILE A 186 15.37 8.71 11.40
N GLY A 187 14.36 8.21 12.07
CA GLY A 187 13.84 8.75 13.32
C GLY A 187 14.42 8.18 14.56
#